data_b1ae87f918273dccd237dfa6ccaa9638
#
_entry.id   b1ae87f918273dccd237dfa6ccaa9638
#
_cell.length_a   1.000
_cell.length_b   1.000
_cell.length_c   1.000
_cell.angle_alpha   90.00
_cell.angle_beta   90.00
_cell.angle_gamma   90.00
#
_symmetry.space_group_name_H-M   'P 1'
#
loop_
_entity.id
_entity.type
_entity.pdbx_description
1 polymer ?
#
loop_
_entity_poly.entity_id
_entity_poly.type
_entity_poly.pdbx_seq_one_letter_code
_entity_poly.pdbx_strand_id
1 'polypeptide(L)'
;MNSGTSRHPARDAWSDSVDRQEPQSPLAASFTRPPARLQLAGVVDESTYPVLRRALAKAAMAGDDAIRVDMAGVEFCDLAGLRMIVSAAGPGGQNRAGPAQVVMAGLSTPLRDLMHILGWDGVPGVVLLDA
;
A
#
# COMPACT_ATOMS: atom_id res chain seq x y z
N MET A 1 -30.39 3.26 24.66
CA MET A 1 -29.47 3.65 24.46
C MET A 1 -28.91 3.70 24.42
N ASN A 2 -29.24 3.68 24.46
CA ASN A 2 -28.38 4.10 24.16
C ASN A 2 -28.07 4.19 24.00
N SER A 3 -28.63 4.02 23.78
CA SER A 3 -27.98 4.54 23.36
C SER A 3 -27.56 4.57 23.22
N GLY A 4 -28.30 4.40 23.43
CA GLY A 4 -27.43 4.84 22.72
C GLY A 4 -27.27 4.70 22.52
N THR A 5 -27.49 4.58 22.23
CA THR A 5 -26.89 4.89 21.75
C THR A 5 -26.45 4.77 21.62
N SER A 6 -27.02 4.64 21.51
CA SER A 6 -26.17 4.79 21.06
C SER A 6 -25.78 4.46 20.98
N ARG A 7 -25.79 4.50 20.68
CA ARG A 7 -25.02 4.45 20.28
C ARG A 7 -24.43 4.27 19.88
N HIS A 8 -24.78 4.15 19.86
CA HIS A 8 -23.94 4.20 19.39
C HIS A 8 -23.70 4.02 19.27
N PRO A 9 -24.23 4.03 19.23
CA PRO A 9 -23.50 4.09 18.76
C PRO A 9 -23.03 4.00 18.66
N ALA A 10 -23.72 3.84 18.46
CA ALA A 10 -22.73 4.03 17.96
C ALA A 10 -22.18 3.92 17.93
N ARG A 11 -22.30 3.66 17.87
CA ARG A 11 -21.35 3.77 17.50
C ARG A 11 -20.59 3.19 17.52
N ASP A 12 -21.07 3.00 17.42
CA ASP A 12 -20.06 2.69 17.23
C ASP A 12 -19.69 2.15 17.13
N ALA A 13 -20.15 1.99 16.75
CA ALA A 13 -19.30 1.80 16.22
C ALA A 13 -19.05 1.54 15.93
N TRP A 14 -19.13 0.94 15.86
CA TRP A 14 -18.34 0.94 15.19
C TRP A 14 -17.76 0.45 15.19
N SER A 15 -18.14 0.02 14.73
CA SER A 15 -17.12 -0.23 14.39
C SER A 15 -16.77 -0.86 14.52
N ASP A 16 -16.97 -1.39 14.31
CA ASP A 16 -16.15 -1.82 14.06
C ASP A 16 -16.13 -2.35 13.79
N SER A 17 -16.61 -2.55 13.26
CA SER A 17 -16.07 -2.72 12.57
C SER A 17 -16.17 -2.90 12.24
N VAL A 18 -16.49 -3.23 11.90
CA VAL A 18 -16.06 -3.06 11.22
C VAL A 18 -16.10 -3.24 10.96
N ASP A 19 -16.10 -3.61 10.67
CA ASP A 19 -15.75 -3.50 10.16
C ASP A 19 -16.12 -3.44 9.73
N ARG A 20 -16.43 -3.42 9.40
CA ARG A 20 -16.53 -2.97 8.82
C ARG A 20 -16.80 -2.58 8.06
N GLN A 21 -17.12 -2.71 7.48
CA GLN A 21 -17.12 -1.93 6.77
C GLN A 21 -17.30 -1.04 6.58
N GLU A 22 -17.22 -0.53 6.75
CA GLU A 22 -17.20 0.57 6.50
C GLU A 22 -16.53 0.97 5.90
N PRO A 23 -16.53 1.33 5.26
CA PRO A 23 -15.57 1.62 4.52
C PRO A 23 -15.10 2.64 4.70
N GLN A 24 -14.79 2.59 5.05
CA GLN A 24 -14.07 3.12 5.43
C GLN A 24 -13.05 3.84 4.69
N SER A 25 -11.92 3.44 4.53
CA SER A 25 -10.95 4.09 3.67
C SER A 25 -11.15 3.66 2.22
N PRO A 26 -11.02 4.58 1.22
CA PRO A 26 -10.98 4.19 -0.18
C PRO A 26 -9.77 3.34 -0.54
N LEU A 27 -8.81 3.19 0.36
CA LEU A 27 -7.67 2.30 0.17
C LEU A 27 -7.65 1.24 1.25
N ALA A 28 -7.65 -0.02 0.84
CA ALA A 28 -7.45 -1.15 1.72
C ALA A 28 -6.03 -1.68 1.54
N ALA A 29 -5.34 -1.91 2.66
CA ALA A 29 -3.99 -2.46 2.66
C ALA A 29 -3.96 -3.67 3.58
N SER A 30 -3.42 -4.78 3.08
CA SER A 30 -3.33 -6.03 3.83
C SER A 30 -1.92 -6.58 3.72
N PHE A 31 -1.27 -6.81 4.85
CA PHE A 31 0.10 -7.34 4.89
C PHE A 31 0.09 -8.76 5.43
N THR A 32 0.73 -9.68 4.72
CA THR A 32 0.83 -11.08 5.12
C THR A 32 2.29 -11.55 5.07
N ARG A 33 2.60 -12.60 5.82
CA ARG A 33 3.91 -13.24 5.87
C ARG A 33 3.73 -14.71 6.19
N PRO A 34 4.75 -15.54 5.94
CA PRO A 34 5.72 -15.48 4.86
C PRO A 34 5.13 -15.98 3.55
N PRO A 35 5.58 -15.48 2.39
CA PRO A 35 6.54 -14.39 2.23
C PRO A 35 5.90 -13.03 2.46
N ALA A 36 6.72 -11.99 2.68
CA ALA A 36 6.23 -10.65 2.91
C ALA A 36 5.48 -10.13 1.68
N ARG A 37 4.22 -9.80 1.86
CA ARG A 37 3.33 -9.41 0.77
C ARG A 37 2.35 -8.36 1.24
N LEU A 38 2.36 -7.24 0.54
CA LEU A 38 1.43 -6.14 0.81
C LEU A 38 0.45 -6.04 -0.34
N GLN A 39 -0.82 -6.30 -0.08
CA GLN A 39 -1.87 -6.17 -1.08
C GLN A 39 -2.55 -4.83 -0.90
N LEU A 40 -2.67 -4.09 -1.98
CA LEU A 40 -3.36 -2.80 -2.00
C LEU A 40 -4.57 -2.90 -2.92
N ALA A 41 -5.66 -2.29 -2.51
CA ALA A 41 -6.89 -2.25 -3.30
C ALA A 41 -7.59 -0.92 -3.09
N GLY A 42 -8.04 -0.32 -4.16
CA GLY A 42 -8.79 0.93 -4.12
C GLY A 42 -8.01 2.10 -4.72
N VAL A 43 -8.07 3.23 -4.05
CA VAL A 43 -7.57 4.50 -4.57
C VAL A 43 -6.37 4.97 -3.76
N VAL A 44 -5.28 5.31 -4.46
CA VAL A 44 -4.09 5.91 -3.85
C VAL A 44 -4.01 7.36 -4.29
N ASP A 45 -4.33 8.26 -3.38
CA ASP A 45 -4.27 9.70 -3.60
C ASP A 45 -3.96 10.40 -2.27
N GLU A 46 -4.04 11.72 -2.28
CA GLU A 46 -3.70 12.52 -1.11
C GLU A 46 -4.50 12.10 0.13
N SER A 47 -5.77 11.76 -0.05
CA SER A 47 -6.64 11.39 1.08
C SER A 47 -6.26 10.04 1.71
N THR A 48 -5.55 9.19 0.97
CA THR A 48 -5.19 7.85 1.44
C THR A 48 -3.69 7.69 1.72
N TYR A 49 -2.88 8.71 1.53
CA TYR A 49 -1.45 8.62 1.82
C TYR A 49 -1.15 8.13 3.24
N PRO A 50 -1.88 8.56 4.28
CA PRO A 50 -1.61 8.04 5.62
C PRO A 50 -1.77 6.53 5.72
N VAL A 51 -2.76 5.96 5.03
CA VAL A 51 -2.97 4.50 5.00
C VAL A 51 -1.80 3.82 4.31
N LEU A 52 -1.41 4.34 3.15
CA LEU A 52 -0.29 3.78 2.38
C LEU A 52 1.01 3.88 3.17
N ARG A 53 1.29 5.03 3.76
CA ARG A 53 2.51 5.24 4.53
C ARG A 53 2.61 4.28 5.70
N ARG A 54 1.51 4.08 6.42
CA ARG A 54 1.46 3.16 7.55
C ARG A 54 1.69 1.72 7.10
N ALA A 55 1.08 1.33 5.97
CA ALA A 55 1.22 -0.01 5.44
C ALA A 55 2.67 -0.29 5.02
N LEU A 56 3.30 0.67 4.35
CA LEU A 56 4.70 0.53 3.93
C LEU A 56 5.64 0.48 5.13
N ALA A 57 5.38 1.29 6.16
CA ALA A 57 6.18 1.28 7.38
C ALA A 57 6.07 -0.07 8.10
N LYS A 58 4.87 -0.62 8.18
CA LYS A 58 4.64 -1.93 8.80
C LYS A 58 5.39 -3.02 8.04
N ALA A 59 5.34 -2.96 6.71
CA ALA A 59 6.04 -3.93 5.88
C ALA A 59 7.56 -3.82 6.06
N ALA A 60 8.08 -2.59 6.15
CA ALA A 60 9.51 -2.38 6.38
C ALA A 60 9.97 -2.91 7.73
N MET A 61 9.13 -2.76 8.75
CA MET A 61 9.46 -3.23 10.10
C MET A 61 9.50 -4.75 10.21
N ALA A 62 8.93 -5.45 9.24
CA ALA A 62 8.96 -6.90 9.24
C ALA A 62 10.36 -7.47 9.01
N GLY A 63 11.27 -6.67 8.44
CA GLY A 63 12.67 -7.04 8.31
C GLY A 63 13.01 -7.99 7.18
N ASP A 64 12.08 -8.23 6.26
CA ASP A 64 12.34 -9.11 5.13
C ASP A 64 13.15 -8.39 4.04
N ASP A 65 13.97 -9.14 3.31
CA ASP A 65 14.81 -8.58 2.26
C ASP A 65 14.02 -8.08 1.06
N ALA A 66 12.89 -8.70 0.79
CA ALA A 66 12.04 -8.31 -0.33
C ALA A 66 10.59 -8.26 0.12
N ILE A 67 9.86 -7.27 -0.38
CA ILE A 67 8.43 -7.16 -0.15
C ILE A 67 7.75 -7.12 -1.50
N ARG A 68 6.78 -7.98 -1.68
CA ARG A 68 5.92 -7.94 -2.86
C ARG A 68 4.77 -7.01 -2.60
N VAL A 69 4.62 -6.00 -3.44
CA VAL A 69 3.48 -5.07 -3.39
C VAL A 69 2.56 -5.43 -4.54
N ASP A 70 1.38 -5.91 -4.21
CA ASP A 70 0.40 -6.34 -5.20
C ASP A 70 -0.55 -5.18 -5.48
N MET A 71 -0.53 -4.72 -6.73
CA MET A 71 -1.27 -3.55 -7.18
C MET A 71 -2.51 -3.92 -8.00
N ALA A 72 -2.81 -5.21 -8.14
CA ALA A 72 -3.90 -5.63 -9.03
C ALA A 72 -5.27 -5.05 -8.63
N GLY A 73 -5.49 -4.79 -7.34
CA GLY A 73 -6.73 -4.22 -6.85
C GLY A 73 -6.76 -2.70 -6.84
N VAL A 74 -5.68 -2.04 -7.26
CA VAL A 74 -5.61 -0.57 -7.25
C VAL A 74 -6.35 -0.02 -8.47
N GLU A 75 -7.36 0.81 -8.21
CA GLU A 75 -8.19 1.41 -9.25
C GLU A 75 -7.57 2.69 -9.80
N PHE A 76 -6.87 3.41 -8.93
CA PHE A 76 -6.21 4.67 -9.27
C PHE A 76 -5.01 4.86 -8.34
N CYS A 77 -3.91 5.30 -8.91
CA CYS A 77 -2.73 5.65 -8.12
C CYS A 77 -2.10 6.89 -8.72
N ASP A 78 -1.97 7.95 -7.93
CA ASP A 78 -1.33 9.15 -8.41
C ASP A 78 0.19 9.03 -8.35
N LEU A 79 0.86 10.03 -8.90
CA LEU A 79 2.30 10.04 -9.02
C LEU A 79 3.00 9.97 -7.66
N ALA A 80 2.52 10.75 -6.70
CA ALA A 80 3.14 10.80 -5.37
C ALA A 80 2.97 9.47 -4.62
N GLY A 81 1.82 8.83 -4.77
CA GLY A 81 1.59 7.51 -4.17
C GLY A 81 2.51 6.45 -4.77
N LEU A 82 2.66 6.47 -6.08
CA LEU A 82 3.55 5.56 -6.77
C LEU A 82 5.01 5.77 -6.30
N ARG A 83 5.40 7.03 -6.15
CA ARG A 83 6.72 7.38 -5.67
C ARG A 83 6.96 6.87 -4.25
N MET A 84 5.97 6.93 -3.38
CA MET A 84 6.08 6.39 -2.02
C MET A 84 6.43 4.91 -2.05
N ILE A 85 5.78 4.14 -2.93
CA ILE A 85 6.03 2.70 -3.03
C ILE A 85 7.44 2.45 -3.53
N VAL A 86 7.86 3.15 -4.58
CA VAL A 86 9.20 3.03 -5.15
C VAL A 86 10.25 3.40 -4.11
N SER A 87 9.99 4.43 -3.32
CA SER A 87 10.93 4.93 -2.31
C SER A 87 11.07 4.01 -1.11
N ALA A 88 10.20 3.02 -0.99
CA ALA A 88 10.30 2.05 0.11
C ALA A 88 11.48 1.09 -0.06
N ALA A 89 12.03 0.98 -1.26
CA ALA A 89 13.19 0.11 -1.49
C ALA A 89 14.40 0.59 -0.68
N GLY A 90 15.08 -0.36 -0.05
CA GLY A 90 16.20 -0.12 0.86
C GLY A 90 17.55 0.01 0.18
N PRO A 91 18.57 -0.79 0.57
CA PRO A 91 19.95 -0.51 0.16
C PRO A 91 20.08 -0.32 -1.34
N GLY A 92 20.68 0.79 -1.74
CA GLY A 92 20.74 1.18 -3.14
C GLY A 92 19.56 1.97 -3.61
N GLY A 93 18.46 2.00 -2.85
CA GLY A 93 17.28 2.82 -3.08
C GLY A 93 17.28 3.99 -2.14
N GLN A 94 16.07 4.46 -1.77
CA GLN A 94 15.93 5.68 -0.98
C GLN A 94 15.71 5.43 0.51
N ASN A 95 15.36 4.21 0.89
CA ASN A 95 15.05 3.90 2.27
C ASN A 95 16.05 2.89 2.83
N ARG A 96 17.00 3.37 3.64
CA ARG A 96 18.04 2.52 4.21
C ARG A 96 17.50 1.50 5.21
N ALA A 97 16.38 1.81 5.84
CA ALA A 97 15.77 0.92 6.83
C ALA A 97 14.78 -0.04 6.20
N GLY A 98 14.48 0.13 4.92
CA GLY A 98 13.49 -0.69 4.24
C GLY A 98 14.06 -1.98 3.68
N PRO A 99 13.23 -2.76 3.00
CA PRO A 99 13.68 -3.99 2.34
C PRO A 99 14.64 -3.66 1.20
N ALA A 100 15.51 -4.61 0.87
CA ALA A 100 16.45 -4.43 -0.25
C ALA A 100 15.69 -4.32 -1.57
N GLN A 101 14.56 -5.01 -1.69
CA GLN A 101 13.76 -5.01 -2.91
C GLN A 101 12.29 -4.76 -2.64
N VAL A 102 11.68 -3.98 -3.52
CA VAL A 102 10.24 -3.83 -3.61
C VAL A 102 9.84 -4.43 -4.95
N VAL A 103 9.09 -5.53 -4.90
CA VAL A 103 8.66 -6.25 -6.08
C VAL A 103 7.21 -5.86 -6.35
N MET A 104 6.97 -5.11 -7.41
CA MET A 104 5.64 -4.62 -7.73
C MET A 104 4.98 -5.56 -8.74
N ALA A 105 3.80 -6.04 -8.38
CA ALA A 105 3.03 -6.97 -9.21
C ALA A 105 1.66 -6.39 -9.53
N GLY A 106 1.10 -6.79 -10.65
CA GLY A 106 -0.27 -6.41 -11.01
C GLY A 106 -0.46 -4.96 -11.40
N LEU A 107 0.61 -4.28 -11.81
CA LEU A 107 0.49 -2.90 -12.30
C LEU A 107 -0.36 -2.86 -13.56
N SER A 108 -1.26 -1.89 -13.62
CA SER A 108 -2.00 -1.60 -14.85
C SER A 108 -1.02 -1.11 -15.92
N THR A 109 -1.41 -1.27 -17.19
CA THR A 109 -0.57 -0.79 -18.28
C THR A 109 -0.24 0.70 -18.17
N PRO A 110 -1.19 1.59 -17.84
CA PRO A 110 -0.84 3.00 -17.67
C PRO A 110 0.20 3.24 -16.58
N LEU A 111 0.10 2.52 -15.45
CA LEU A 111 1.07 2.68 -14.36
C LEU A 111 2.44 2.13 -14.75
N ARG A 112 2.46 1.01 -15.45
CA ARG A 112 3.71 0.43 -15.94
C ARG A 112 4.39 1.36 -16.93
N ASP A 113 3.63 1.94 -17.84
CA ASP A 113 4.16 2.90 -18.80
C ASP A 113 4.72 4.13 -18.12
N LEU A 114 4.00 4.62 -17.09
CA LEU A 114 4.45 5.77 -16.31
C LEU A 114 5.78 5.48 -15.61
N MET A 115 5.90 4.30 -15.01
CA MET A 115 7.15 3.88 -14.36
C MET A 115 8.30 3.91 -15.35
N HIS A 116 8.07 3.41 -16.55
CA HIS A 116 9.09 3.37 -17.59
C HIS A 116 9.48 4.79 -18.04
N ILE A 117 8.50 5.64 -18.30
CA ILE A 117 8.74 7.03 -18.74
C ILE A 117 9.56 7.79 -17.69
N LEU A 118 9.27 7.57 -16.42
CA LEU A 118 9.96 8.24 -15.33
C LEU A 118 11.31 7.62 -14.97
N GLY A 119 11.60 6.46 -15.56
CA GLY A 119 12.84 5.72 -15.24
C GLY A 119 12.80 5.05 -13.89
N TRP A 120 11.63 4.94 -13.26
CA TRP A 120 11.52 4.36 -11.92
C TRP A 120 11.62 2.85 -11.93
N ASP A 121 11.36 2.22 -13.07
CA ASP A 121 11.55 0.78 -13.25
C ASP A 121 13.05 0.40 -13.22
N GLY A 122 13.94 1.37 -13.36
CA GLY A 122 15.39 1.16 -13.28
C GLY A 122 15.98 1.57 -11.93
N VAL A 123 15.16 1.99 -10.95
CA VAL A 123 15.67 2.34 -9.63
C VAL A 123 16.19 1.09 -8.93
N PRO A 124 17.41 1.14 -8.34
CA PRO A 124 17.94 -0.03 -7.62
C PRO A 124 16.95 -0.49 -6.54
N GLY A 125 16.71 -1.80 -6.53
CA GLY A 125 15.80 -2.40 -5.56
C GLY A 125 14.34 -2.44 -6.01
N VAL A 126 14.00 -1.84 -7.14
CA VAL A 126 12.65 -1.90 -7.68
C VAL A 126 12.59 -2.96 -8.77
N VAL A 127 11.66 -3.90 -8.61
CA VAL A 127 11.46 -4.99 -9.58
C VAL A 127 10.01 -4.97 -10.00
N LEU A 128 9.74 -4.99 -11.30
CA LEU A 128 8.38 -5.10 -11.83
C LEU A 128 8.16 -6.53 -12.31
N LEU A 129 7.08 -7.13 -11.83
CA LEU A 129 6.69 -8.45 -12.32
C LEU A 129 5.71 -8.27 -13.46
N ASP A 130 5.94 -9.03 -14.51
CA ASP A 130 4.99 -9.10 -15.61
C ASP A 130 3.79 -9.91 -15.15
N ALA A 131 2.65 -9.38 -15.47
CA ALA A 131 1.35 -9.92 -15.13
C ALA A 131 1.30 -11.28 -14.51
#